data_3850b7ad8452b776136495c183b4fea2
#
_entry.id   3850b7ad8452b776136495c183b4fea2
#
_cell.length_a   1.000
_cell.length_b   1.000
_cell.length_c   1.000
_cell.angle_alpha   90.00
_cell.angle_beta   90.00
_cell.angle_gamma   90.00
#
_symmetry.space_group_name_H-M   'P 1'
#
loop_
_entity.id
_entity.type
_entity.pdbx_description
1 polymer ?
#
loop_
_entity_poly.entity_id
_entity_poly.type
_entity_poly.pdbx_seq_one_letter_code
_entity_poly.pdbx_strand_id
1 'polypeptide(L)'
;TNREDLIDPAILRPGRLDVKIKLDRPDAAAAGQILAKYLTSQTPLAATEAGDDPDGRLGRLIEATVQVLYATSDDNRFLEVTYASGDREVLFVKDFISGAMLANIVGRAKKAAIKQVLAGGEDGVRLEHLLGACADEVAENEDLPNTTNPDDWARISERKGERITFMRTLRGGRQVSP
;
A
#
# COMPACT_ATOMS: atom_id res chain seq x y z
N THR A 1 3.67 11.12 13.82
CA THR A 1 5.04 10.80 13.42
C THR A 1 5.20 9.31 13.20
N ASN A 2 6.07 8.91 12.29
CA ASN A 2 6.48 7.52 12.08
C ASN A 2 7.67 7.13 12.99
N ARG A 3 8.28 8.13 13.64
CA ARG A 3 9.47 8.00 14.48
C ARG A 3 9.17 8.53 15.88
N GLU A 4 8.64 7.67 16.76
CA GLU A 4 8.40 8.01 18.17
C GLU A 4 9.72 8.24 18.92
N ASP A 5 10.76 7.55 18.50
CA ASP A 5 12.11 7.65 19.06
C ASP A 5 12.78 9.03 18.88
N LEU A 6 12.30 9.83 17.92
CA LEU A 6 12.78 11.20 17.69
C LEU A 6 11.99 12.26 18.46
N ILE A 7 10.92 11.87 19.16
CA ILE A 7 10.16 12.82 19.97
C ILE A 7 10.89 13.03 21.30
N ASP A 8 11.12 14.32 21.63
CA ASP A 8 11.68 14.67 22.94
C ASP A 8 10.84 14.03 24.06
N PRO A 9 11.45 13.21 24.94
CA PRO A 9 10.75 12.60 26.06
C PRO A 9 10.00 13.61 26.96
N ALA A 10 10.43 14.86 26.96
CA ALA A 10 9.75 15.91 27.71
C ALA A 10 8.33 16.22 27.18
N ILE A 11 8.09 15.99 25.87
CA ILE A 11 6.77 16.16 25.26
C ILE A 11 5.83 15.00 25.64
N LEU A 12 6.39 13.82 25.89
CA LEU A 12 5.63 12.62 26.24
C LEU A 12 5.22 12.55 27.71
N ARG A 13 5.56 13.58 28.51
CA ARG A 13 5.17 13.64 29.93
C ARG A 13 3.67 13.94 30.09
N PRO A 14 3.02 13.38 31.15
CA PRO A 14 1.63 13.67 31.46
C PRO A 14 1.33 15.18 31.49
N GLY A 15 0.18 15.57 30.96
CA GLY A 15 -0.22 16.97 30.81
C GLY A 15 0.28 17.65 29.53
N ARG A 16 0.95 16.92 28.62
CA ARG A 16 1.39 17.42 27.29
C ARG A 16 0.86 16.57 26.15
N LEU A 17 1.37 15.36 25.95
CA LEU A 17 0.83 14.35 25.05
C LEU A 17 0.35 13.16 25.87
N ASP A 18 -0.93 13.23 26.27
CA ASP A 18 -1.52 12.23 27.17
C ASP A 18 -2.06 11.00 26.43
N VAL A 19 -2.33 11.15 25.12
CA VAL A 19 -2.91 10.07 24.30
C VAL A 19 -1.98 9.72 23.15
N LYS A 20 -1.57 8.45 23.11
CA LYS A 20 -0.83 7.85 22.00
C LYS A 20 -1.75 6.88 21.27
N ILE A 21 -1.95 7.11 20.00
CA ILE A 21 -2.72 6.22 19.14
C ILE A 21 -1.75 5.63 18.12
N LYS A 22 -1.57 4.31 18.17
CA LYS A 22 -0.84 3.58 17.15
C LYS A 22 -1.77 3.27 15.99
N LEU A 23 -1.39 3.68 14.79
CA LEU A 23 -2.06 3.30 13.56
C LEU A 23 -1.31 2.13 12.95
N ASP A 24 -1.92 0.97 12.96
CA ASP A 24 -1.40 -0.21 12.26
C ASP A 24 -1.72 -0.12 10.76
N ARG A 25 -1.08 -0.98 9.98
CA ARG A 25 -1.35 -1.10 8.54
C ARG A 25 -2.79 -1.59 8.34
N PRO A 26 -3.51 -1.07 7.32
CA PRO A 26 -4.88 -1.49 7.08
C PRO A 26 -4.92 -2.96 6.63
N ASP A 27 -5.90 -3.70 7.10
CA ASP A 27 -6.32 -4.96 6.50
C ASP A 27 -7.13 -4.69 5.21
N ALA A 28 -7.55 -5.74 4.51
CA ALA A 28 -8.31 -5.62 3.27
C ALA A 28 -9.62 -4.84 3.45
N ALA A 29 -10.33 -5.03 4.57
CA ALA A 29 -11.58 -4.34 4.84
C ALA A 29 -11.36 -2.84 5.09
N ALA A 30 -10.37 -2.50 5.91
CA ALA A 30 -9.98 -1.12 6.18
C ALA A 30 -9.44 -0.43 4.90
N ALA A 31 -8.68 -1.14 4.06
CA ALA A 31 -8.21 -0.63 2.78
C ALA A 31 -9.38 -0.25 1.85
N GLY A 32 -10.41 -1.09 1.77
CA GLY A 32 -11.63 -0.77 1.03
C GLY A 32 -12.32 0.50 1.55
N GLN A 33 -12.42 0.65 2.87
CA GLN A 33 -12.98 1.85 3.49
C GLN A 33 -12.12 3.11 3.22
N ILE A 34 -10.79 2.97 3.20
CA ILE A 34 -9.89 4.08 2.87
C ILE A 34 -10.04 4.46 1.40
N LEU A 35 -10.06 3.50 0.48
CA LEU A 35 -10.29 3.77 -0.95
C LEU A 35 -11.63 4.48 -1.18
N ALA A 36 -12.70 4.08 -0.49
CA ALA A 36 -14.01 4.71 -0.58
C ALA A 36 -14.04 6.18 -0.13
N LYS A 37 -13.08 6.62 0.69
CA LYS A 37 -12.94 8.04 1.05
C LYS A 37 -12.38 8.89 -0.09
N TYR A 38 -11.60 8.31 -0.99
CA TYR A 38 -10.98 9.00 -2.11
C TYR A 38 -11.70 8.76 -3.44
N LEU A 39 -12.32 7.59 -3.62
CA LEU A 39 -13.21 7.25 -4.73
C LEU A 39 -14.65 7.45 -4.24
N THR A 40 -15.21 8.61 -4.48
CA THR A 40 -16.56 8.98 -4.06
C THR A 40 -17.52 8.97 -5.25
N SER A 41 -18.82 9.07 -4.99
CA SER A 41 -19.86 9.24 -6.02
C SER A 41 -19.65 10.47 -6.94
N GLN A 42 -18.82 11.42 -6.51
CA GLN A 42 -18.42 12.58 -7.34
C GLN A 42 -17.26 12.26 -8.30
N THR A 43 -16.62 11.09 -8.17
CA THR A 43 -15.54 10.69 -9.07
C THR A 43 -16.17 10.23 -10.38
N PRO A 44 -15.87 10.87 -11.54
CA PRO A 44 -16.35 10.40 -12.82
C PRO A 44 -15.84 8.99 -13.10
N LEU A 45 -16.74 8.06 -13.37
CA LEU A 45 -16.42 6.70 -13.79
C LEU A 45 -16.74 6.55 -15.27
N ALA A 46 -15.88 5.86 -16.01
CA ALA A 46 -16.11 5.62 -17.43
C ALA A 46 -17.40 4.83 -17.68
N ALA A 47 -18.10 5.14 -18.75
CA ALA A 47 -19.38 4.49 -19.08
C ALA A 47 -19.20 2.99 -19.36
N THR A 48 -18.03 2.60 -19.84
CA THR A 48 -17.66 1.20 -20.09
C THR A 48 -17.54 0.35 -18.83
N GLU A 49 -17.40 0.96 -17.66
CA GLU A 49 -17.46 0.25 -16.37
C GLU A 49 -18.91 -0.14 -16.02
N ALA A 50 -19.52 -0.92 -16.88
CA ALA A 50 -20.93 -1.13 -17.07
C ALA A 50 -21.76 -1.45 -15.82
N GLY A 51 -22.94 -0.87 -15.75
CA GLY A 51 -24.04 -1.09 -14.82
C GLY A 51 -24.81 0.20 -14.57
N ASP A 52 -26.12 0.11 -14.47
CA ASP A 52 -27.01 1.26 -14.25
C ASP A 52 -26.89 1.85 -12.84
N ASP A 53 -26.20 1.16 -11.93
CA ASP A 53 -25.99 1.57 -10.55
C ASP A 53 -24.57 2.14 -10.34
N PRO A 54 -24.40 3.48 -10.21
CA PRO A 54 -23.09 4.10 -9.98
C PRO A 54 -22.42 3.68 -8.68
N ASP A 55 -23.18 3.47 -7.62
CA ASP A 55 -22.62 3.07 -6.32
C ASP A 55 -22.13 1.63 -6.36
N GLY A 56 -22.85 0.74 -7.03
CA GLY A 56 -22.43 -0.64 -7.26
C GLY A 56 -21.17 -0.72 -8.15
N ARG A 57 -21.04 0.18 -9.14
CA ARG A 57 -19.82 0.28 -9.95
C ARG A 57 -18.61 0.66 -9.10
N LEU A 58 -18.76 1.69 -8.29
CA LEU A 58 -17.70 2.16 -7.40
C LEU A 58 -17.26 1.05 -6.43
N GLY A 59 -18.22 0.35 -5.84
CA GLY A 59 -17.97 -0.79 -4.96
C GLY A 59 -17.13 -1.89 -5.65
N ARG A 60 -17.47 -2.26 -6.89
CA ARG A 60 -16.72 -3.26 -7.68
C ARG A 60 -15.29 -2.82 -7.99
N LEU A 61 -15.08 -1.54 -8.33
CA LEU A 61 -13.74 -1.00 -8.58
C LEU A 61 -12.88 -1.06 -7.33
N ILE A 62 -13.44 -0.68 -6.17
CA ILE A 62 -12.75 -0.73 -4.88
C ILE A 62 -12.42 -2.18 -4.53
N GLU A 63 -13.39 -3.09 -4.64
CA GLU A 63 -13.20 -4.51 -4.32
C GLU A 63 -12.12 -5.14 -5.20
N ALA A 64 -12.17 -4.93 -6.51
CA ALA A 64 -11.16 -5.44 -7.44
C ALA A 64 -9.76 -4.89 -7.12
N THR A 65 -9.66 -3.61 -6.76
CA THR A 65 -8.39 -2.99 -6.35
C THR A 65 -7.85 -3.63 -5.07
N VAL A 66 -8.70 -3.83 -4.07
CA VAL A 66 -8.32 -4.50 -2.82
C VAL A 66 -7.90 -5.94 -3.08
N GLN A 67 -8.64 -6.70 -3.89
CA GLN A 67 -8.30 -8.08 -4.24
C GLN A 67 -6.89 -8.18 -4.84
N VAL A 68 -6.53 -7.28 -5.75
CA VAL A 68 -5.19 -7.27 -6.36
C VAL A 68 -4.12 -6.95 -5.34
N LEU A 69 -4.31 -5.94 -4.49
CA LEU A 69 -3.30 -5.52 -3.52
C LEU A 69 -3.08 -6.55 -2.39
N TYR A 70 -4.13 -7.27 -2.01
CA TYR A 70 -4.10 -8.21 -0.88
C TYR A 70 -3.96 -9.69 -1.30
N ALA A 71 -3.87 -9.98 -2.59
CA ALA A 71 -3.63 -11.32 -3.08
C ALA A 71 -2.26 -11.85 -2.60
N THR A 72 -2.23 -13.14 -2.26
CA THR A 72 -0.99 -13.86 -1.89
C THR A 72 -0.47 -14.72 -3.04
N SER A 73 -0.60 -14.22 -4.27
CA SER A 73 -0.07 -14.85 -5.47
C SER A 73 1.43 -14.63 -5.61
N ASP A 74 2.08 -15.41 -6.49
CA ASP A 74 3.50 -15.23 -6.78
C ASP A 74 3.84 -13.84 -7.29
N ASP A 75 2.93 -13.19 -8.02
CA ASP A 75 3.10 -11.82 -8.53
C ASP A 75 3.14 -10.78 -7.42
N ASN A 76 2.56 -11.08 -6.26
CA ASN A 76 2.53 -10.19 -5.09
C ASN A 76 3.61 -10.52 -4.05
N ARG A 77 4.48 -11.49 -4.31
CA ARG A 77 5.67 -11.69 -3.49
C ARG A 77 6.56 -10.46 -3.58
N PHE A 78 6.87 -9.88 -2.43
CA PHE A 78 7.59 -8.61 -2.39
C PHE A 78 8.99 -8.78 -1.83
N LEU A 79 9.13 -9.40 -0.68
CA LEU A 79 10.38 -9.51 0.05
C LEU A 79 10.52 -10.89 0.68
N GLU A 80 11.72 -11.48 0.62
CA GLU A 80 12.10 -12.64 1.42
C GLU A 80 13.01 -12.17 2.55
N VAL A 81 12.68 -12.51 3.78
CA VAL A 81 13.48 -12.25 4.97
C VAL A 81 14.04 -13.56 5.52
N THR A 82 15.29 -13.54 6.00
CA THR A 82 15.92 -14.63 6.70
C THR A 82 16.24 -14.19 8.12
N TYR A 83 15.82 -14.98 9.08
CA TYR A 83 16.02 -14.74 10.50
C TYR A 83 17.33 -15.34 11.02
N ALA A 84 17.77 -14.93 12.21
CA ALA A 84 18.95 -15.48 12.88
C ALA A 84 18.81 -16.97 13.20
N SER A 85 17.59 -17.48 13.33
CA SER A 85 17.27 -18.90 13.44
C SER A 85 17.59 -19.72 12.17
N GLY A 86 17.76 -19.05 11.02
CA GLY A 86 17.86 -19.67 9.70
C GLY A 86 16.52 -19.82 9.00
N ASP A 87 15.42 -19.52 9.67
CA ASP A 87 14.08 -19.55 9.07
C ASP A 87 13.93 -18.46 8.01
N ARG A 88 13.06 -18.72 7.02
CA ARG A 88 12.73 -17.77 5.96
C ARG A 88 11.24 -17.48 5.95
N GLU A 89 10.90 -16.24 5.65
CA GLU A 89 9.53 -15.76 5.48
C GLU A 89 9.43 -14.93 4.21
N VAL A 90 8.32 -15.12 3.49
CA VAL A 90 8.01 -14.30 2.30
C VAL A 90 6.93 -13.29 2.70
N LEU A 91 7.25 -12.03 2.56
CA LEU A 91 6.32 -10.92 2.75
C LEU A 91 5.74 -10.52 1.39
N PHE A 92 4.45 -10.24 1.38
CA PHE A 92 3.68 -9.88 0.20
C PHE A 92 3.42 -8.36 0.16
N VAL A 93 2.97 -7.86 -0.98
CA VAL A 93 2.58 -6.45 -1.15
C VAL A 93 1.64 -5.99 -0.04
N LYS A 94 0.66 -6.82 0.34
CA LYS A 94 -0.32 -6.52 1.41
C LYS A 94 0.32 -6.11 2.74
N ASP A 95 1.49 -6.68 3.07
CA ASP A 95 2.18 -6.45 4.34
C ASP A 95 2.82 -5.05 4.41
N PHE A 96 2.88 -4.36 3.27
CA PHE A 96 3.46 -3.02 3.11
C PHE A 96 2.42 -1.93 2.88
N ILE A 97 1.18 -2.28 2.55
CA ILE A 97 0.13 -1.31 2.23
C ILE A 97 -0.08 -0.34 3.40
N SER A 98 -0.12 0.93 3.07
CA SER A 98 -0.41 2.02 4.00
C SER A 98 -1.55 2.89 3.48
N GLY A 99 -2.17 3.67 4.37
CA GLY A 99 -3.20 4.62 3.96
C GLY A 99 -2.71 5.65 2.93
N ALA A 100 -1.44 6.06 3.01
CA ALA A 100 -0.82 6.96 2.05
C ALA A 100 -0.69 6.33 0.66
N MET A 101 -0.26 5.07 0.58
CA MET A 101 -0.19 4.34 -0.69
C MET A 101 -1.57 4.24 -1.36
N LEU A 102 -2.61 3.92 -0.58
CA LEU A 102 -3.98 3.85 -1.10
C LEU A 102 -4.46 5.21 -1.64
N ALA A 103 -4.15 6.31 -0.95
CA ALA A 103 -4.44 7.66 -1.44
C ALA A 103 -3.68 7.99 -2.73
N ASN A 104 -2.39 7.62 -2.81
CA ASN A 104 -1.56 7.82 -4.00
C ASN A 104 -2.09 7.03 -5.20
N ILE A 105 -2.48 5.76 -5.00
CA ILE A 105 -3.08 4.92 -6.05
C ILE A 105 -4.30 5.62 -6.66
N VAL A 106 -5.22 6.10 -5.85
CA VAL A 106 -6.40 6.81 -6.37
C VAL A 106 -6.00 8.12 -7.07
N GLY A 107 -5.05 8.86 -6.51
CA GLY A 107 -4.53 10.08 -7.14
C GLY A 107 -3.91 9.83 -8.52
N ARG A 108 -3.12 8.76 -8.66
CA ARG A 108 -2.52 8.32 -9.92
C ARG A 108 -3.58 7.88 -10.93
N ALA A 109 -4.55 7.07 -10.50
CA ALA A 109 -5.64 6.61 -11.34
C ALA A 109 -6.46 7.79 -11.92
N LYS A 110 -6.78 8.79 -11.08
CA LYS A 110 -7.45 10.02 -11.52
C LYS A 110 -6.60 10.81 -12.52
N LYS A 111 -5.29 10.94 -12.29
CA LYS A 111 -4.38 11.60 -13.24
C LYS A 111 -4.28 10.84 -14.57
N ALA A 112 -4.28 9.50 -14.53
CA ALA A 112 -4.27 8.68 -15.74
C ALA A 112 -5.56 8.87 -16.54
N ALA A 113 -6.73 8.89 -15.91
CA ALA A 113 -8.00 9.17 -16.55
C ALA A 113 -8.02 10.57 -17.22
N ILE A 114 -7.53 11.61 -16.52
CA ILE A 114 -7.43 12.96 -17.09
C ILE A 114 -6.51 12.96 -18.33
N LYS A 115 -5.36 12.31 -18.27
CA LYS A 115 -4.44 12.20 -19.42
C LYS A 115 -5.10 11.52 -20.61
N GLN A 116 -5.91 10.50 -20.36
CA GLN A 116 -6.66 9.80 -21.40
C GLN A 116 -7.67 10.72 -22.09
N VAL A 117 -8.44 11.50 -21.34
CA VAL A 117 -9.38 12.48 -21.88
C VAL A 117 -8.67 13.52 -22.75
N LEU A 118 -7.54 14.05 -22.27
CA LEU A 118 -6.73 15.01 -23.03
C LEU A 118 -6.18 14.41 -24.35
N ALA A 119 -6.00 13.09 -24.40
CA ALA A 119 -5.61 12.37 -25.61
C ALA A 119 -6.79 11.98 -26.51
N GLY A 120 -8.02 12.46 -26.22
CA GLY A 120 -9.23 12.18 -27.02
C GLY A 120 -9.91 10.86 -26.65
N GLY A 121 -9.54 10.24 -25.52
CA GLY A 121 -10.18 9.04 -25.01
C GLY A 121 -11.43 9.33 -24.18
N GLU A 122 -12.07 8.27 -23.71
CA GLU A 122 -13.29 8.32 -22.90
C GLU A 122 -13.03 8.93 -21.52
N ASP A 123 -13.98 9.72 -21.03
CA ASP A 123 -13.94 10.34 -19.72
C ASP A 123 -14.22 9.33 -18.59
N GLY A 124 -13.57 9.52 -17.44
CA GLY A 124 -13.80 8.82 -16.21
C GLY A 124 -12.73 7.79 -15.86
N VAL A 125 -12.72 7.46 -14.57
CA VAL A 125 -11.83 6.45 -14.00
C VAL A 125 -12.32 5.05 -14.36
N ARG A 126 -11.39 4.18 -14.72
CA ARG A 126 -11.60 2.76 -15.04
C ARG A 126 -10.81 1.88 -14.12
N LEU A 127 -11.16 0.59 -14.06
CA LEU A 127 -10.40 -0.41 -13.35
C LEU A 127 -8.92 -0.45 -13.80
N GLU A 128 -8.66 -0.37 -15.10
CA GLU A 128 -7.30 -0.37 -15.64
C GLU A 128 -6.44 0.77 -15.10
N HIS A 129 -7.01 1.96 -14.86
CA HIS A 129 -6.29 3.07 -14.25
C HIS A 129 -5.90 2.77 -12.79
N LEU A 130 -6.78 2.11 -12.05
CA LEU A 130 -6.50 1.71 -10.67
C LEU A 130 -5.46 0.61 -10.61
N LEU A 131 -5.56 -0.41 -11.46
CA LEU A 131 -4.60 -1.50 -11.51
C LEU A 131 -3.21 -1.04 -11.96
N GLY A 132 -3.15 -0.17 -12.98
CA GLY A 132 -1.91 0.48 -13.39
C GLY A 132 -1.29 1.30 -12.26
N ALA A 133 -2.11 2.10 -11.55
CA ALA A 133 -1.66 2.88 -10.42
C ALA A 133 -1.17 2.00 -9.24
N CYS A 134 -1.77 0.83 -9.02
CA CYS A 134 -1.28 -0.14 -8.04
C CYS A 134 0.12 -0.64 -8.42
N ALA A 135 0.32 -1.02 -9.68
CA ALA A 135 1.61 -1.49 -10.16
C ALA A 135 2.71 -0.43 -10.01
N ASP A 136 2.40 0.82 -10.42
CA ASP A 136 3.33 1.95 -10.31
C ASP A 136 3.68 2.25 -8.84
N GLU A 137 2.68 2.29 -7.94
CA GLU A 137 2.91 2.58 -6.53
C GLU A 137 3.75 1.49 -5.85
N VAL A 138 3.50 0.22 -6.19
CA VAL A 138 4.29 -0.90 -5.68
C VAL A 138 5.73 -0.83 -6.20
N ALA A 139 5.92 -0.55 -7.50
CA ALA A 139 7.26 -0.44 -8.10
C ALA A 139 8.09 0.69 -7.46
N GLU A 140 7.49 1.87 -7.22
CA GLU A 140 8.19 2.96 -6.53
C GLU A 140 8.58 2.61 -5.09
N ASN A 141 7.77 1.78 -4.41
CA ASN A 141 8.08 1.33 -3.07
C ASN A 141 9.12 0.19 -3.04
N GLU A 142 9.38 -0.49 -4.16
CA GLU A 142 10.48 -1.48 -4.27
C GLU A 142 11.86 -0.83 -4.11
N ASP A 143 12.02 0.41 -4.55
CA ASP A 143 13.27 1.17 -4.43
C ASP A 143 13.50 1.78 -3.03
N LEU A 144 12.50 1.67 -2.12
CA LEU A 144 12.56 2.24 -0.77
C LEU A 144 13.09 1.32 0.35
N PRO A 145 13.50 0.06 0.16
CA PRO A 145 14.05 -0.76 1.23
C PRO A 145 15.44 -0.32 1.72
N ASN A 146 15.84 0.91 1.46
CA ASN A 146 17.05 1.53 2.01
C ASN A 146 16.94 1.98 3.47
N THR A 147 15.88 1.59 4.18
CA THR A 147 15.93 1.66 5.64
C THR A 147 16.81 0.51 6.14
N THR A 148 18.07 0.79 6.28
CA THR A 148 19.11 -0.06 6.90
C THR A 148 18.83 -0.35 8.38
N ASN A 149 17.63 -0.04 8.88
CA ASN A 149 17.25 -0.29 10.24
C ASN A 149 16.46 -1.62 10.34
N PRO A 150 17.07 -2.70 10.85
CA PRO A 150 16.40 -3.99 11.04
C PRO A 150 15.14 -3.90 11.90
N ASP A 151 15.07 -2.92 12.81
CA ASP A 151 13.95 -2.76 13.74
C ASP A 151 12.66 -2.28 13.03
N ASP A 152 12.77 -1.54 11.94
CA ASP A 152 11.61 -1.12 11.14
C ASP A 152 11.01 -2.31 10.38
N TRP A 153 11.85 -3.26 9.97
CA TRP A 153 11.43 -4.49 9.30
C TRP A 153 10.87 -5.53 10.28
N ALA A 154 11.43 -5.60 11.49
CA ALA A 154 10.90 -6.46 12.54
C ALA A 154 9.47 -6.11 12.96
N ARG A 155 9.01 -4.88 12.66
CA ARG A 155 7.62 -4.44 12.88
C ARG A 155 6.66 -4.93 11.81
N ILE A 156 7.17 -5.30 10.64
CA ILE A 156 6.37 -5.76 9.49
C ILE A 156 6.24 -7.28 9.53
N SER A 157 7.30 -7.98 9.95
CA SER A 157 7.28 -9.44 10.08
C SER A 157 6.40 -9.88 11.27
N GLU A 158 5.70 -10.98 11.11
CA GLU A 158 4.85 -11.54 12.18
C GLU A 158 5.66 -12.03 13.39
N ARG A 159 6.96 -12.29 13.21
CA ARG A 159 7.88 -12.78 14.24
C ARG A 159 8.50 -11.63 15.04
N LYS A 160 7.73 -11.08 15.96
CA LYS A 160 8.21 -10.03 16.87
C LYS A 160 9.35 -10.53 17.74
N GLY A 161 10.52 -9.93 17.58
CA GLY A 161 11.69 -10.15 18.45
C GLY A 161 12.80 -11.03 17.86
N GLU A 162 12.63 -11.62 16.69
CA GLU A 162 13.71 -12.30 15.98
C GLU A 162 14.50 -11.33 15.11
N ARG A 163 15.83 -11.42 15.19
CA ARG A 163 16.73 -10.58 14.38
C ARG A 163 16.74 -11.04 12.95
N ILE A 164 16.42 -10.14 12.01
CA ILE A 164 16.58 -10.35 10.58
C ILE A 164 18.07 -10.26 10.23
N THR A 165 18.60 -11.27 9.53
CA THR A 165 20.01 -11.35 9.13
C THR A 165 20.22 -11.09 7.65
N PHE A 166 19.21 -11.38 6.83
CA PHE A 166 19.28 -11.17 5.38
C PHE A 166 17.92 -10.84 4.80
N MET A 167 17.90 -10.00 3.75
CA MET A 167 16.70 -9.62 3.02
C MET A 167 16.97 -9.66 1.52
N ARG A 168 16.00 -10.15 0.76
CA ARG A 168 16.05 -10.19 -0.69
C ARG A 168 14.72 -9.74 -1.29
N THR A 169 14.76 -8.73 -2.16
CA THR A 169 13.59 -8.33 -2.95
C THR A 169 13.31 -9.41 -4.00
N LEU A 170 12.07 -9.86 -4.10
CA LEU A 170 11.63 -10.91 -5.02
C LEU A 170 11.11 -10.34 -6.35
N ARG A 171 10.71 -9.05 -6.37
CA ARG A 171 10.34 -8.34 -7.59
C ARG A 171 11.57 -7.61 -8.15
N GLY A 172 11.66 -7.52 -9.49
CA GLY A 172 12.68 -6.70 -10.15
C GLY A 172 14.09 -7.30 -10.27
N GLY A 173 14.39 -8.49 -9.76
CA GLY A 173 15.64 -9.21 -10.04
C GLY A 173 16.94 -8.55 -9.57
N ARG A 174 16.93 -7.51 -8.75
CA ARG A 174 18.14 -6.93 -8.14
C ARG A 174 18.42 -7.57 -6.79
N GLN A 175 19.49 -8.35 -6.72
CA GLN A 175 20.09 -8.72 -5.44
C GLN A 175 20.77 -7.49 -4.85
N VAL A 176 20.30 -7.04 -3.70
CA VAL A 176 21.04 -6.12 -2.84
C VAL A 176 21.76 -7.00 -1.81
N SER A 177 23.06 -7.18 -2.00
CA SER A 177 23.94 -7.76 -0.97
C SER A 177 24.26 -6.70 0.06
N PRO A 178 24.44 -7.09 1.34
CA PRO A 178 24.68 -6.19 2.47
C PRO A 178 25.99 -5.41 2.36
#